data_3a35fd884f81e273e612e063d399eeda
#
_entry.id   3a35fd884f81e273e612e063d399eeda
#
_cell.length_a   1.000
_cell.length_b   1.000
_cell.length_c   1.000
_cell.angle_alpha   90.00
_cell.angle_beta   90.00
_cell.angle_gamma   90.00
#
_symmetry.space_group_name_H-M   'P 1'
#
loop_
_entity.id
_entity.type
_entity.pdbx_description
1 polymer ?
#
loop_
_entity_poly.entity_id
_entity_poly.type
_entity_poly.pdbx_seq_one_letter_code
_entity_poly.pdbx_strand_id
1 'polypeptide(L)'
;GSGPAGYVAAIRAAQLGLKTACIEKWKNDKGAGVNGGTCLNVGCIPSKALLDSSYKYHEAKEDLAVHGISSKGVEIDIPAMLDRKNKIINQLTGGIAGLFKANGVTALYGTGKLLAGKQVELTDNEGAVSVLDAENVILASGSLPIAIPVAAVDNDLILDSTGALEIGEVPKRLGVIGAGVIGLELGSVWNRLGSDVVLLEAMEDFLAIMDKGIAKESKKIFTKQGLDIRLGARVTGTEIKGKEVEVTYATADGSEQKVTFDKLIVCVGRRAFTDGLLAEDSGVQLDERGTVFVNEQCATNVAGVYAIGDLVRGPMLAHKGSEEGVMVAERIAGHKAQMNYDIVPNVIYTHPEVASVGLTEEQVKAAGDAYNVGTFPFAASGRAMAANETSGMVKIIAHADTDRILGCHIVGPSAADLVQQVAIAMEFGSSAED
;
A
#
# COMPACT_ATOMS: atom_id res chain seq x y z
N GLY A 1 -16.04 -6.15 -4.76
CA GLY A 1 -15.09 -6.43 -3.68
C GLY A 1 -15.35 -5.57 -2.46
N SER A 2 -15.10 -6.08 -1.26
CA SER A 2 -15.24 -5.37 0.01
C SER A 2 -13.88 -4.93 0.60
N GLY A 3 -12.92 -4.60 -0.26
CA GLY A 3 -11.72 -3.85 0.14
C GLY A 3 -12.05 -2.42 0.56
N PRO A 4 -11.06 -1.59 0.96
CA PRO A 4 -11.28 -0.23 1.46
C PRO A 4 -12.20 0.62 0.57
N ALA A 5 -12.00 0.59 -0.73
CA ALA A 5 -12.87 1.30 -1.67
C ALA A 5 -14.31 0.77 -1.62
N GLY A 6 -14.49 -0.55 -1.71
CA GLY A 6 -15.80 -1.17 -1.84
C GLY A 6 -16.64 -1.14 -0.57
N TYR A 7 -16.05 -1.46 0.62
CA TYR A 7 -16.83 -1.44 1.85
C TYR A 7 -17.22 0.00 2.25
N VAL A 8 -16.33 0.99 2.04
CA VAL A 8 -16.64 2.40 2.32
C VAL A 8 -17.76 2.89 1.39
N ALA A 9 -17.65 2.62 0.08
CA ALA A 9 -18.70 2.95 -0.88
C ALA A 9 -20.04 2.32 -0.50
N ALA A 10 -20.07 1.04 -0.14
CA ALA A 10 -21.29 0.32 0.23
C ALA A 10 -21.95 0.88 1.48
N ILE A 11 -21.17 1.17 2.53
CA ILE A 11 -21.66 1.77 3.77
C ILE A 11 -22.21 3.17 3.48
N ARG A 12 -21.46 4.00 2.75
CA ARG A 12 -21.90 5.37 2.43
C ARG A 12 -23.16 5.39 1.58
N ALA A 13 -23.25 4.54 0.57
CA ALA A 13 -24.46 4.41 -0.26
C ALA A 13 -25.69 4.02 0.58
N ALA A 14 -25.54 3.06 1.49
CA ALA A 14 -26.62 2.65 2.38
C ALA A 14 -27.04 3.76 3.35
N GLN A 15 -26.09 4.53 3.90
CA GLN A 15 -26.36 5.70 4.75
C GLN A 15 -27.13 6.80 4.01
N LEU A 16 -26.97 6.89 2.70
CA LEU A 16 -27.69 7.82 1.83
C LEU A 16 -29.08 7.28 1.38
N GLY A 17 -29.50 6.13 1.93
CA GLY A 17 -30.79 5.52 1.66
C GLY A 17 -30.85 4.63 0.41
N LEU A 18 -29.72 4.34 -0.21
CA LEU A 18 -29.68 3.46 -1.37
C LEU A 18 -29.73 1.98 -0.93
N LYS A 19 -30.54 1.17 -1.60
CA LYS A 19 -30.56 -0.28 -1.41
C LYS A 19 -29.27 -0.87 -1.95
N THR A 20 -28.37 -1.31 -1.07
CA THR A 20 -26.99 -1.65 -1.40
C THR A 20 -26.66 -3.09 -1.11
N ALA A 21 -25.97 -3.76 -2.06
CA ALA A 21 -25.34 -5.06 -1.89
C ALA A 21 -23.83 -4.95 -2.19
N CYS A 22 -23.00 -5.72 -1.47
CA CYS A 22 -21.57 -5.82 -1.71
C CYS A 22 -21.19 -7.29 -1.93
N ILE A 23 -20.56 -7.58 -3.08
CA ILE A 23 -20.08 -8.93 -3.43
C ILE A 23 -18.60 -9.03 -3.06
N GLU A 24 -18.23 -10.08 -2.30
CA GLU A 24 -16.84 -10.35 -1.92
C GLU A 24 -16.46 -11.82 -2.18
N LYS A 25 -15.34 -12.03 -2.87
CA LYS A 25 -14.86 -13.39 -3.16
C LYS A 25 -13.88 -13.95 -2.14
N TRP A 26 -13.32 -13.10 -1.25
CA TRP A 26 -12.31 -13.50 -0.29
C TRP A 26 -12.85 -14.53 0.70
N LYS A 27 -12.05 -15.57 0.95
CA LYS A 27 -12.38 -16.63 1.92
C LYS A 27 -11.24 -16.75 2.92
N ASN A 28 -11.60 -17.04 4.17
CA ASN A 28 -10.61 -17.43 5.17
C ASN A 28 -10.23 -18.91 5.01
N ASP A 29 -9.31 -19.40 5.86
CA ASP A 29 -8.82 -20.78 5.84
C ASP A 29 -9.91 -21.83 6.06
N LYS A 30 -11.06 -21.42 6.63
CA LYS A 30 -12.24 -22.29 6.82
C LYS A 30 -13.21 -22.24 5.65
N GLY A 31 -12.89 -21.53 4.58
CA GLY A 31 -13.73 -21.36 3.41
C GLY A 31 -14.89 -20.37 3.57
N ALA A 32 -15.01 -19.72 4.73
CA ALA A 32 -16.05 -18.70 4.95
C ALA A 32 -15.67 -17.37 4.28
N GLY A 33 -16.67 -16.68 3.71
CA GLY A 33 -16.48 -15.36 3.13
C GLY A 33 -16.06 -14.32 4.15
N VAL A 34 -15.07 -13.47 3.83
CA VAL A 34 -14.51 -12.47 4.73
C VAL A 34 -14.39 -11.13 4.01
N ASN A 35 -14.86 -10.06 4.66
CA ASN A 35 -14.74 -8.69 4.15
C ASN A 35 -13.33 -8.12 4.37
N GLY A 36 -13.05 -6.96 3.76
CA GLY A 36 -11.83 -6.19 3.99
C GLY A 36 -10.83 -6.21 2.84
N GLY A 37 -11.02 -7.12 1.87
CA GLY A 37 -10.16 -7.23 0.68
C GLY A 37 -8.68 -7.45 1.04
N THR A 38 -7.79 -7.13 0.10
CA THR A 38 -6.33 -7.28 0.27
C THR A 38 -5.79 -6.50 1.46
N CYS A 39 -6.16 -5.24 1.61
CA CYS A 39 -5.58 -4.35 2.63
C CYS A 39 -5.73 -4.90 4.04
N LEU A 40 -6.93 -5.38 4.42
CA LEU A 40 -7.17 -5.87 5.76
C LEU A 40 -6.69 -7.30 5.98
N ASN A 41 -6.81 -8.15 4.97
CA ASN A 41 -6.50 -9.59 5.12
C ASN A 41 -5.01 -9.91 4.89
N VAL A 42 -4.41 -9.36 3.82
CA VAL A 42 -3.06 -9.74 3.35
C VAL A 42 -2.24 -8.55 2.84
N GLY A 43 -2.48 -7.35 3.34
CA GLY A 43 -1.81 -6.14 2.87
C GLY A 43 -1.46 -5.17 4.01
N CYS A 44 -2.11 -4.00 4.01
CA CYS A 44 -1.76 -2.88 4.89
C CYS A 44 -1.80 -3.24 6.38
N ILE A 45 -2.88 -3.87 6.84
CA ILE A 45 -3.06 -4.13 8.27
C ILE A 45 -2.07 -5.16 8.81
N PRO A 46 -1.93 -6.36 8.20
CA PRO A 46 -0.94 -7.31 8.67
C PRO A 46 0.50 -6.79 8.58
N SER A 47 0.86 -6.05 7.52
CA SER A 47 2.21 -5.48 7.42
C SER A 47 2.50 -4.45 8.53
N LYS A 48 1.55 -3.57 8.85
CA LYS A 48 1.68 -2.59 9.94
C LYS A 48 1.75 -3.27 11.30
N ALA A 49 1.00 -4.36 11.51
CA ALA A 49 1.10 -5.15 12.75
C ALA A 49 2.49 -5.78 12.94
N LEU A 50 3.11 -6.27 11.86
CA LEU A 50 4.48 -6.81 11.91
C LEU A 50 5.52 -5.70 12.08
N LEU A 51 5.37 -4.57 11.38
CA LEU A 51 6.25 -3.40 11.50
C LEU A 51 6.28 -2.88 12.94
N ASP A 52 5.11 -2.72 13.57
CA ASP A 52 5.01 -2.25 14.96
C ASP A 52 5.66 -3.26 15.94
N SER A 53 5.37 -4.56 15.79
CA SER A 53 5.96 -5.58 16.68
C SER A 53 7.48 -5.67 16.52
N SER A 54 7.99 -5.66 15.29
CA SER A 54 9.44 -5.71 15.02
C SER A 54 10.15 -4.45 15.49
N TYR A 55 9.51 -3.28 15.38
CA TYR A 55 10.07 -2.03 15.88
C TYR A 55 10.17 -2.02 17.41
N LYS A 56 9.10 -2.43 18.11
CA LYS A 56 9.12 -2.56 19.58
C LYS A 56 10.19 -3.54 20.08
N TYR A 57 10.43 -4.62 19.36
CA TYR A 57 11.53 -5.54 19.68
C TYR A 57 12.88 -4.86 19.51
N HIS A 58 13.09 -4.16 18.39
CA HIS A 58 14.32 -3.42 18.10
C HIS A 58 14.57 -2.33 19.15
N GLU A 59 13.57 -1.49 19.43
CA GLU A 59 13.61 -0.44 20.43
C GLU A 59 14.00 -0.99 21.82
N ALA A 60 13.33 -2.08 22.25
CA ALA A 60 13.62 -2.70 23.54
C ALA A 60 15.03 -3.27 23.64
N LYS A 61 15.59 -3.72 22.52
CA LYS A 61 16.91 -4.36 22.48
C LYS A 61 18.06 -3.37 22.33
N GLU A 62 17.89 -2.33 21.50
CA GLU A 62 18.99 -1.46 21.08
C GLU A 62 18.84 -0.02 21.61
N ASP A 63 17.63 0.53 21.73
CA ASP A 63 17.45 1.98 21.93
C ASP A 63 17.20 2.39 23.38
N LEU A 64 16.67 1.51 24.23
CA LEU A 64 16.29 1.87 25.61
C LEU A 64 17.49 2.28 26.49
N ALA A 65 18.68 1.81 26.17
CA ALA A 65 19.88 2.11 26.95
C ALA A 65 20.20 3.62 27.03
N VAL A 66 19.93 4.38 25.98
CA VAL A 66 20.15 5.83 25.94
C VAL A 66 19.22 6.57 26.91
N HIS A 67 18.07 6.00 27.24
CA HIS A 67 17.11 6.51 28.23
C HIS A 67 17.41 6.04 29.67
N GLY A 68 18.54 5.34 29.89
CA GLY A 68 18.90 4.77 31.20
C GLY A 68 18.09 3.52 31.57
N ILE A 69 17.40 2.92 30.61
CA ILE A 69 16.58 1.71 30.80
C ILE A 69 17.42 0.48 30.43
N SER A 70 17.61 -0.42 31.38
CA SER A 70 18.30 -1.70 31.14
C SER A 70 17.29 -2.78 30.79
N SER A 71 17.39 -3.32 29.58
CA SER A 71 16.62 -4.48 29.12
C SER A 71 17.57 -5.64 28.86
N LYS A 72 17.45 -6.72 29.66
CA LYS A 72 18.24 -7.95 29.47
C LYS A 72 17.35 -9.07 29.00
N GLY A 73 17.84 -9.88 28.04
CA GLY A 73 17.14 -11.07 27.59
C GLY A 73 15.84 -10.78 26.83
N VAL A 74 15.82 -9.69 26.05
CA VAL A 74 14.70 -9.40 25.15
C VAL A 74 14.71 -10.43 24.02
N GLU A 75 13.63 -11.22 23.94
CA GLU A 75 13.41 -12.24 22.92
C GLU A 75 12.12 -11.95 22.17
N ILE A 76 12.03 -12.43 20.93
CA ILE A 76 10.82 -12.36 20.11
C ILE A 76 10.28 -13.76 19.86
N ASP A 77 8.99 -13.96 20.08
CA ASP A 77 8.25 -15.15 19.74
C ASP A 77 7.51 -14.91 18.42
N ILE A 78 8.03 -15.44 17.31
CA ILE A 78 7.45 -15.25 15.98
C ILE A 78 6.03 -15.80 15.87
N PRO A 79 5.72 -17.03 16.33
CA PRO A 79 4.34 -17.51 16.40
C PRO A 79 3.39 -16.56 17.14
N ALA A 80 3.79 -16.03 18.28
CA ALA A 80 2.97 -15.07 19.05
C ALA A 80 2.78 -13.74 18.30
N MET A 81 3.82 -13.26 17.59
CA MET A 81 3.73 -12.07 16.73
C MET A 81 2.73 -12.27 15.58
N LEU A 82 2.77 -13.43 14.91
CA LEU A 82 1.84 -13.78 13.84
C LEU A 82 0.40 -13.93 14.38
N ASP A 83 0.23 -14.55 15.55
CA ASP A 83 -1.07 -14.70 16.19
C ASP A 83 -1.69 -13.34 16.57
N ARG A 84 -0.87 -12.38 17.07
CA ARG A 84 -1.29 -10.99 17.27
C ARG A 84 -1.78 -10.36 15.95
N LYS A 85 -1.03 -10.51 14.86
CA LYS A 85 -1.40 -10.03 13.52
C LYS A 85 -2.77 -10.60 13.11
N ASN A 86 -2.97 -11.89 13.26
CA ASN A 86 -4.21 -12.57 12.89
C ASN A 86 -5.40 -12.13 13.75
N LYS A 87 -5.20 -11.89 15.05
CA LYS A 87 -6.24 -11.32 15.92
C LYS A 87 -6.70 -9.94 15.46
N ILE A 88 -5.76 -9.07 15.06
CA ILE A 88 -6.07 -7.73 14.53
C ILE A 88 -6.89 -7.84 13.24
N ILE A 89 -6.47 -8.70 12.29
CA ILE A 89 -7.20 -8.96 11.05
C ILE A 89 -8.64 -9.40 11.35
N ASN A 90 -8.81 -10.41 12.21
CA ASN A 90 -10.13 -10.94 12.55
C ASN A 90 -11.04 -9.89 13.20
N GLN A 91 -10.48 -9.05 14.08
CA GLN A 91 -11.23 -7.96 14.72
C GLN A 91 -11.72 -6.94 13.71
N LEU A 92 -10.86 -6.51 12.78
CA LEU A 92 -11.21 -5.48 11.79
C LEU A 92 -12.17 -6.00 10.73
N THR A 93 -11.95 -7.22 10.22
CA THR A 93 -12.84 -7.83 9.22
C THR A 93 -14.22 -8.14 9.81
N GLY A 94 -14.27 -8.58 11.07
CA GLY A 94 -15.51 -8.72 11.84
C GLY A 94 -16.22 -7.38 12.06
N GLY A 95 -15.45 -6.30 12.30
CA GLY A 95 -15.97 -4.94 12.39
C GLY A 95 -16.69 -4.48 11.14
N ILE A 96 -16.13 -4.77 9.94
CA ILE A 96 -16.79 -4.44 8.67
C ILE A 96 -18.11 -5.22 8.51
N ALA A 97 -18.14 -6.50 8.86
CA ALA A 97 -19.38 -7.28 8.82
C ALA A 97 -20.45 -6.67 9.76
N GLY A 98 -20.03 -6.20 10.95
CA GLY A 98 -20.89 -5.45 11.87
C GLY A 98 -21.41 -4.16 11.27
N LEU A 99 -20.56 -3.38 10.61
CA LEU A 99 -20.93 -2.13 9.94
C LEU A 99 -21.90 -2.36 8.78
N PHE A 100 -21.71 -3.41 7.97
CA PHE A 100 -22.64 -3.79 6.92
C PHE A 100 -24.02 -4.08 7.49
N LYS A 101 -24.07 -4.92 8.55
CA LYS A 101 -25.33 -5.24 9.23
C LYS A 101 -26.01 -3.97 9.80
N ALA A 102 -25.26 -3.10 10.46
CA ALA A 102 -25.79 -1.88 11.08
C ALA A 102 -26.35 -0.88 10.07
N ASN A 103 -25.78 -0.82 8.85
CA ASN A 103 -26.21 0.08 7.78
C ASN A 103 -27.14 -0.59 6.75
N GLY A 104 -27.53 -1.85 6.93
CA GLY A 104 -28.44 -2.54 6.00
C GLY A 104 -27.81 -2.91 4.66
N VAL A 105 -26.48 -3.02 4.59
CA VAL A 105 -25.77 -3.52 3.39
C VAL A 105 -25.93 -5.03 3.30
N THR A 106 -26.41 -5.53 2.16
CA THR A 106 -26.49 -6.97 1.89
C THR A 106 -25.11 -7.50 1.49
N ALA A 107 -24.47 -8.28 2.37
CA ALA A 107 -23.20 -8.96 2.05
C ALA A 107 -23.50 -10.24 1.24
N LEU A 108 -22.86 -10.35 0.08
CA LEU A 108 -22.94 -11.52 -0.81
C LEU A 108 -21.53 -12.08 -1.00
N TYR A 109 -21.37 -13.38 -0.79
CA TYR A 109 -20.05 -14.01 -0.88
C TYR A 109 -19.94 -14.89 -2.13
N GLY A 110 -18.98 -14.56 -2.98
CA GLY A 110 -18.75 -15.23 -4.25
C GLY A 110 -18.04 -14.32 -5.25
N THR A 111 -17.97 -14.76 -6.49
CA THR A 111 -17.36 -14.02 -7.59
C THR A 111 -18.44 -13.26 -8.36
N GLY A 112 -18.28 -11.94 -8.46
CA GLY A 112 -19.15 -11.07 -9.26
C GLY A 112 -18.54 -10.79 -10.62
N LYS A 113 -19.36 -10.83 -11.68
CA LYS A 113 -19.01 -10.49 -13.07
C LYS A 113 -20.03 -9.52 -13.63
N LEU A 114 -19.56 -8.40 -14.16
CA LEU A 114 -20.46 -7.44 -14.84
C LEU A 114 -20.83 -7.95 -16.23
N LEU A 115 -22.12 -8.03 -16.49
CA LEU A 115 -22.73 -8.32 -17.78
C LEU A 115 -23.23 -7.03 -18.45
N ALA A 116 -23.75 -7.15 -19.66
CA ALA A 116 -24.46 -6.07 -20.33
C ALA A 116 -25.67 -5.58 -19.49
N GLY A 117 -26.11 -4.34 -19.72
CA GLY A 117 -27.31 -3.79 -19.08
C GLY A 117 -27.23 -3.58 -17.58
N LYS A 118 -26.02 -3.51 -17.00
CA LYS A 118 -25.77 -3.36 -15.57
C LYS A 118 -26.23 -4.55 -14.72
N GLN A 119 -26.33 -5.73 -15.34
CA GLN A 119 -26.54 -6.97 -14.62
C GLN A 119 -25.22 -7.47 -14.02
N VAL A 120 -25.30 -8.05 -12.83
CA VAL A 120 -24.15 -8.65 -12.17
C VAL A 120 -24.42 -10.13 -11.94
N GLU A 121 -23.65 -10.98 -12.61
CA GLU A 121 -23.63 -12.41 -12.35
C GLU A 121 -22.87 -12.65 -11.05
N LEU A 122 -23.48 -13.35 -10.13
CA LEU A 122 -22.89 -13.84 -8.89
C LEU A 122 -22.76 -15.35 -8.96
N THR A 123 -21.54 -15.86 -8.94
CA THR A 123 -21.25 -17.26 -8.63
C THR A 123 -20.90 -17.34 -7.15
N ASP A 124 -21.77 -17.91 -6.34
CA ASP A 124 -21.56 -18.00 -4.90
C ASP A 124 -20.46 -19.00 -4.50
N ASN A 125 -20.19 -19.12 -3.23
CA ASN A 125 -19.13 -19.99 -2.70
C ASN A 125 -19.42 -21.49 -2.89
N GLU A 126 -20.66 -21.86 -3.17
CA GLU A 126 -21.14 -23.22 -3.41
C GLU A 126 -21.24 -23.53 -4.90
N GLY A 127 -20.99 -22.53 -5.76
CA GLY A 127 -21.01 -22.64 -7.21
C GLY A 127 -22.37 -22.36 -7.84
N ALA A 128 -23.37 -21.93 -7.07
CA ALA A 128 -24.66 -21.54 -7.62
C ALA A 128 -24.55 -20.16 -8.30
N VAL A 129 -25.16 -20.05 -9.48
CA VAL A 129 -25.13 -18.84 -10.29
C VAL A 129 -26.48 -18.12 -10.19
N SER A 130 -26.43 -16.83 -9.95
CA SER A 130 -27.57 -15.92 -9.96
C SER A 130 -27.23 -14.62 -10.66
N VAL A 131 -28.24 -13.91 -11.17
CA VAL A 131 -28.05 -12.60 -11.81
C VAL A 131 -28.82 -11.56 -11.02
N LEU A 132 -28.14 -10.47 -10.72
CA LEU A 132 -28.66 -9.32 -9.99
C LEU A 132 -28.82 -8.15 -10.96
N ASP A 133 -30.00 -7.54 -10.96
CA ASP A 133 -30.25 -6.29 -11.67
C ASP A 133 -29.86 -5.11 -10.77
N ALA A 134 -29.15 -4.12 -11.32
CA ALA A 134 -28.73 -2.93 -10.57
C ALA A 134 -29.00 -1.65 -11.37
N GLU A 135 -29.40 -0.58 -10.68
CA GLU A 135 -29.46 0.74 -11.28
C GLU A 135 -28.06 1.34 -11.46
N ASN A 136 -27.20 1.08 -10.50
CA ASN A 136 -25.80 1.49 -10.53
C ASN A 136 -24.89 0.35 -10.07
N VAL A 137 -23.71 0.22 -10.69
CA VAL A 137 -22.68 -0.77 -10.33
C VAL A 137 -21.38 -0.04 -10.05
N ILE A 138 -20.75 -0.35 -8.91
CA ILE A 138 -19.43 0.13 -8.56
C ILE A 138 -18.45 -1.06 -8.60
N LEU A 139 -17.50 -1.01 -9.53
CA LEU A 139 -16.42 -1.98 -9.65
C LEU A 139 -15.29 -1.61 -8.68
N ALA A 140 -14.99 -2.51 -7.74
CA ALA A 140 -13.99 -2.30 -6.69
C ALA A 140 -13.22 -3.60 -6.41
N SER A 141 -12.79 -4.30 -7.47
CA SER A 141 -12.09 -5.60 -7.37
C SER A 141 -10.65 -5.49 -6.88
N GLY A 142 -10.08 -4.28 -6.85
CA GLY A 142 -8.75 -4.02 -6.31
C GLY A 142 -7.61 -4.44 -7.24
N SER A 143 -6.54 -4.95 -6.67
CA SER A 143 -5.28 -5.28 -7.36
C SER A 143 -4.69 -6.61 -6.90
N LEU A 144 -3.78 -7.15 -7.72
CA LEU A 144 -2.98 -8.34 -7.44
C LEU A 144 -1.48 -8.02 -7.53
N PRO A 145 -0.60 -8.75 -6.81
CA PRO A 145 0.83 -8.69 -7.04
C PRO A 145 1.18 -9.00 -8.49
N ILE A 146 2.19 -8.32 -9.03
CA ILE A 146 2.73 -8.64 -10.35
C ILE A 146 3.61 -9.88 -10.22
N ALA A 147 3.29 -10.93 -10.97
CA ALA A 147 4.13 -12.10 -11.11
C ALA A 147 5.20 -11.85 -12.17
N ILE A 148 6.44 -12.30 -11.90
CA ILE A 148 7.54 -12.26 -12.86
C ILE A 148 8.02 -13.70 -13.16
N PRO A 149 8.14 -14.09 -14.43
CA PRO A 149 8.52 -15.47 -14.78
C PRO A 149 9.90 -15.91 -14.25
N VAL A 150 10.81 -14.95 -14.08
CA VAL A 150 12.18 -15.20 -13.60
C VAL A 150 12.27 -15.53 -12.11
N ALA A 151 11.17 -15.29 -11.35
CA ALA A 151 11.06 -15.62 -9.93
C ALA A 151 9.62 -16.06 -9.65
N ALA A 152 9.25 -17.24 -10.14
CA ALA A 152 7.92 -17.80 -9.94
C ALA A 152 7.69 -18.13 -8.47
N VAL A 153 6.59 -17.62 -7.91
CA VAL A 153 6.19 -17.84 -6.51
C VAL A 153 5.79 -19.30 -6.31
N ASP A 154 6.39 -19.95 -5.32
CA ASP A 154 6.10 -21.34 -4.95
C ASP A 154 5.37 -21.45 -3.61
N ASN A 155 5.20 -20.33 -2.90
CA ASN A 155 4.61 -20.21 -1.57
C ASN A 155 5.37 -20.94 -0.44
N ASP A 156 6.64 -21.27 -0.68
CA ASP A 156 7.54 -21.84 0.34
C ASP A 156 8.83 -21.01 0.40
N LEU A 157 9.70 -21.10 -0.59
CA LEU A 157 10.98 -20.39 -0.62
C LEU A 157 10.87 -19.05 -1.35
N ILE A 158 10.06 -18.99 -2.40
CA ILE A 158 9.78 -17.78 -3.19
C ILE A 158 8.35 -17.33 -2.92
N LEU A 159 8.21 -16.20 -2.27
CA LEU A 159 6.95 -15.67 -1.75
C LEU A 159 6.57 -14.36 -2.47
N ASP A 160 5.28 -14.12 -2.62
CA ASP A 160 4.79 -12.78 -2.91
C ASP A 160 4.56 -11.99 -1.59
N SER A 161 4.00 -10.78 -1.69
CA SER A 161 3.69 -9.95 -0.54
C SER A 161 2.69 -10.60 0.44
N THR A 162 1.86 -11.53 -0.03
CA THR A 162 0.90 -12.27 0.80
C THR A 162 1.61 -13.35 1.61
N GLY A 163 2.38 -14.21 0.93
CA GLY A 163 3.14 -15.28 1.58
C GLY A 163 4.18 -14.74 2.56
N ALA A 164 4.77 -13.58 2.26
CA ALA A 164 5.76 -12.93 3.12
C ALA A 164 5.22 -12.49 4.49
N LEU A 165 3.91 -12.35 4.66
CA LEU A 165 3.26 -12.05 5.95
C LEU A 165 3.11 -13.28 6.86
N GLU A 166 3.41 -14.47 6.35
CA GLU A 166 3.23 -15.75 7.05
C GLU A 166 4.57 -16.46 7.31
N ILE A 167 5.71 -15.81 7.11
CA ILE A 167 7.03 -16.38 7.43
C ILE A 167 7.09 -16.69 8.92
N GLY A 168 7.21 -17.98 9.26
CA GLY A 168 7.06 -18.50 10.62
C GLY A 168 8.34 -18.52 11.47
N GLU A 169 9.48 -18.18 10.86
CA GLU A 169 10.80 -18.13 11.53
C GLU A 169 11.65 -17.03 10.91
N VAL A 170 12.64 -16.53 11.65
CA VAL A 170 13.55 -15.50 11.13
C VAL A 170 14.51 -16.13 10.13
N PRO A 171 14.42 -15.82 8.80
CA PRO A 171 15.40 -16.29 7.83
C PRO A 171 16.76 -15.64 8.10
N LYS A 172 17.85 -16.37 8.00
CA LYS A 172 19.18 -15.76 8.17
C LYS A 172 19.48 -14.77 7.06
N ARG A 173 19.18 -15.15 5.81
CA ARG A 173 19.37 -14.33 4.61
C ARG A 173 18.04 -14.20 3.88
N LEU A 174 17.56 -12.99 3.76
CA LEU A 174 16.32 -12.67 3.07
C LEU A 174 16.61 -11.84 1.82
N GLY A 175 16.21 -12.36 0.67
CA GLY A 175 16.19 -11.59 -0.58
C GLY A 175 14.84 -10.91 -0.80
N VAL A 176 14.85 -9.69 -1.32
CA VAL A 176 13.65 -8.97 -1.74
C VAL A 176 13.85 -8.44 -3.14
N ILE A 177 13.03 -8.84 -4.10
CA ILE A 177 13.00 -8.27 -5.44
C ILE A 177 12.04 -7.09 -5.46
N GLY A 178 12.60 -5.88 -5.63
CA GLY A 178 11.92 -4.60 -5.57
C GLY A 178 12.15 -3.85 -4.25
N ALA A 179 12.72 -2.64 -4.32
CA ALA A 179 12.94 -1.75 -3.20
C ALA A 179 11.87 -0.63 -3.11
N GLY A 180 10.64 -0.94 -3.53
CA GLY A 180 9.48 -0.08 -3.34
C GLY A 180 8.88 -0.20 -1.93
N VAL A 181 7.71 0.42 -1.72
CA VAL A 181 7.03 0.50 -0.42
C VAL A 181 6.95 -0.86 0.29
N ILE A 182 6.40 -1.87 -0.38
CA ILE A 182 6.17 -3.20 0.21
C ILE A 182 7.50 -3.89 0.54
N GLY A 183 8.46 -3.84 -0.38
CA GLY A 183 9.78 -4.46 -0.18
C GLY A 183 10.54 -3.83 0.98
N LEU A 184 10.51 -2.51 1.11
CA LEU A 184 11.13 -1.79 2.23
C LEU A 184 10.45 -2.10 3.56
N GLU A 185 9.13 -2.11 3.61
CA GLU A 185 8.38 -2.44 4.83
C GLU A 185 8.67 -3.86 5.30
N LEU A 186 8.53 -4.86 4.43
CA LEU A 186 8.77 -6.27 4.78
C LEU A 186 10.25 -6.54 5.06
N GLY A 187 11.16 -5.95 4.26
CA GLY A 187 12.60 -6.04 4.52
C GLY A 187 12.98 -5.45 5.88
N SER A 188 12.38 -4.31 6.26
CA SER A 188 12.62 -3.69 7.56
C SER A 188 12.13 -4.55 8.73
N VAL A 189 10.98 -5.23 8.58
CA VAL A 189 10.49 -6.18 9.61
C VAL A 189 11.55 -7.22 9.92
N TRP A 190 12.02 -7.95 8.91
CA TRP A 190 12.94 -9.07 9.11
C TRP A 190 14.35 -8.62 9.46
N ASN A 191 14.81 -7.47 8.93
CA ASN A 191 16.10 -6.89 9.33
C ASN A 191 16.15 -6.58 10.83
N ARG A 192 15.10 -5.96 11.39
CA ARG A 192 14.99 -5.68 12.84
C ARG A 192 14.97 -6.96 13.68
N LEU A 193 14.48 -8.06 13.12
CA LEU A 193 14.43 -9.37 13.76
C LEU A 193 15.74 -10.17 13.61
N GLY A 194 16.72 -9.65 12.86
CA GLY A 194 18.06 -10.20 12.74
C GLY A 194 18.39 -10.90 11.43
N SER A 195 17.56 -10.74 10.39
CA SER A 195 17.89 -11.22 9.04
C SER A 195 18.91 -10.31 8.34
N ASP A 196 19.84 -10.89 7.59
CA ASP A 196 20.60 -10.17 6.58
C ASP A 196 19.71 -9.97 5.35
N VAL A 197 19.30 -8.71 5.12
CA VAL A 197 18.32 -8.37 4.08
C VAL A 197 18.99 -7.69 2.89
N VAL A 198 18.79 -8.25 1.70
CA VAL A 198 19.25 -7.68 0.42
C VAL A 198 18.03 -7.34 -0.45
N LEU A 199 17.91 -6.07 -0.84
CA LEU A 199 16.87 -5.62 -1.77
C LEU A 199 17.50 -5.41 -3.15
N LEU A 200 16.97 -6.11 -4.17
CA LEU A 200 17.40 -6.02 -5.56
C LEU A 200 16.40 -5.15 -6.33
N GLU A 201 16.79 -3.93 -6.68
CA GLU A 201 15.96 -2.96 -7.40
C GLU A 201 16.48 -2.77 -8.83
N ALA A 202 15.61 -3.00 -9.81
CA ALA A 202 15.97 -2.89 -11.22
C ALA A 202 16.20 -1.44 -11.68
N MET A 203 15.58 -0.48 -10.99
CA MET A 203 15.76 0.95 -11.28
C MET A 203 17.09 1.45 -10.69
N GLU A 204 17.71 2.43 -11.35
CA GLU A 204 18.90 3.10 -10.85
C GLU A 204 18.58 4.14 -9.78
N ASP A 205 17.37 4.69 -9.80
CA ASP A 205 16.87 5.65 -8.82
C ASP A 205 16.12 4.94 -7.68
N PHE A 206 16.53 5.22 -6.44
CA PHE A 206 15.82 4.73 -5.25
C PHE A 206 14.53 5.53 -5.03
N LEU A 207 13.40 4.82 -4.83
CA LEU A 207 12.09 5.44 -4.62
C LEU A 207 11.79 6.55 -5.65
N ALA A 208 11.89 6.22 -6.94
CA ALA A 208 11.77 7.17 -8.05
C ALA A 208 10.46 8.00 -8.06
N ILE A 209 9.44 7.57 -7.33
CA ILE A 209 8.16 8.30 -7.16
C ILE A 209 8.22 9.39 -6.07
N MET A 210 9.26 9.41 -5.25
CA MET A 210 9.43 10.36 -4.15
C MET A 210 10.34 11.52 -4.57
N ASP A 211 10.28 12.61 -3.82
CA ASP A 211 11.25 13.71 -3.96
C ASP A 211 12.67 13.18 -3.81
N LYS A 212 13.57 13.57 -4.70
CA LYS A 212 14.96 13.03 -4.76
C LYS A 212 15.76 13.31 -3.49
N GLY A 213 15.53 14.45 -2.85
CA GLY A 213 16.19 14.80 -1.58
C GLY A 213 15.79 13.84 -0.46
N ILE A 214 14.50 13.57 -0.36
CA ILE A 214 13.93 12.63 0.62
C ILE A 214 14.33 11.19 0.29
N ALA A 215 14.26 10.76 -0.97
CA ALA A 215 14.69 9.42 -1.38
C ALA A 215 16.15 9.16 -1.03
N LYS A 216 17.04 10.13 -1.28
CA LYS A 216 18.48 10.06 -0.95
C LYS A 216 18.72 9.93 0.56
N GLU A 217 18.05 10.75 1.38
CA GLU A 217 18.19 10.68 2.83
C GLU A 217 17.61 9.37 3.39
N SER A 218 16.45 8.92 2.88
CA SER A 218 15.85 7.64 3.24
C SER A 218 16.78 6.47 2.96
N LYS A 219 17.40 6.42 1.76
CA LYS A 219 18.36 5.37 1.40
C LYS A 219 19.54 5.33 2.37
N LYS A 220 20.11 6.50 2.69
CA LYS A 220 21.21 6.61 3.65
C LYS A 220 20.83 6.06 5.02
N ILE A 221 19.64 6.39 5.52
CA ILE A 221 19.14 5.92 6.81
C ILE A 221 18.96 4.40 6.79
N PHE A 222 18.23 3.86 5.80
CA PHE A 222 17.96 2.43 5.70
C PHE A 222 19.24 1.58 5.52
N THR A 223 20.20 2.07 4.73
CA THR A 223 21.50 1.42 4.60
C THR A 223 22.26 1.39 5.93
N LYS A 224 22.20 2.49 6.71
CA LYS A 224 22.80 2.54 8.05
C LYS A 224 22.13 1.55 9.03
N GLN A 225 20.83 1.27 8.82
CA GLN A 225 20.09 0.29 9.61
C GLN A 225 20.38 -1.17 9.21
N GLY A 226 21.18 -1.41 8.16
CA GLY A 226 21.60 -2.75 7.73
C GLY A 226 20.89 -3.29 6.49
N LEU A 227 20.02 -2.51 5.82
CA LEU A 227 19.42 -2.93 4.55
C LEU A 227 20.45 -2.78 3.41
N ASP A 228 20.82 -3.88 2.74
CA ASP A 228 21.65 -3.87 1.53
C ASP A 228 20.77 -3.58 0.30
N ILE A 229 20.70 -2.31 -0.09
CA ILE A 229 19.86 -1.84 -1.21
C ILE A 229 20.72 -1.72 -2.47
N ARG A 230 20.55 -2.67 -3.41
CA ARG A 230 21.26 -2.74 -4.69
C ARG A 230 20.38 -2.19 -5.80
N LEU A 231 20.74 -1.00 -6.30
CA LEU A 231 20.07 -0.34 -7.42
C LEU A 231 20.66 -0.79 -8.76
N GLY A 232 19.88 -0.70 -9.85
CA GLY A 232 20.27 -1.21 -11.16
C GLY A 232 20.46 -2.74 -11.19
N ALA A 233 19.94 -3.44 -10.17
CA ALA A 233 20.06 -4.88 -10.00
C ALA A 233 18.84 -5.59 -10.60
N ARG A 234 18.92 -5.93 -11.87
CA ARG A 234 17.83 -6.60 -12.60
C ARG A 234 17.94 -8.11 -12.46
N VAL A 235 17.01 -8.72 -11.74
CA VAL A 235 16.94 -10.19 -11.62
C VAL A 235 16.62 -10.82 -12.97
N THR A 236 17.44 -11.81 -13.35
CA THR A 236 17.37 -12.54 -14.63
C THR A 236 16.98 -14.01 -14.45
N GLY A 237 17.10 -14.55 -13.23
CA GLY A 237 16.71 -15.92 -12.94
C GLY A 237 16.78 -16.26 -11.47
N THR A 238 16.04 -17.32 -11.10
CA THR A 238 16.10 -17.95 -9.78
C THR A 238 16.20 -19.45 -9.92
N GLU A 239 16.94 -20.10 -9.02
CA GLU A 239 17.09 -21.55 -8.96
C GLU A 239 16.97 -22.00 -7.50
N ILE A 240 16.09 -22.97 -7.24
CA ILE A 240 15.98 -23.58 -5.91
C ILE A 240 17.05 -24.64 -5.75
N LYS A 241 17.90 -24.51 -4.74
CA LYS A 241 18.99 -25.42 -4.38
C LYS A 241 18.79 -25.96 -2.97
N GLY A 242 18.07 -27.05 -2.86
CA GLY A 242 17.71 -27.65 -1.57
C GLY A 242 16.74 -26.76 -0.80
N LYS A 243 17.19 -26.11 0.27
CA LYS A 243 16.41 -25.20 1.10
C LYS A 243 16.73 -23.71 0.86
N GLU A 244 17.43 -23.40 -0.19
CA GLU A 244 17.87 -22.05 -0.52
C GLU A 244 17.46 -21.68 -1.95
N VAL A 245 17.39 -20.37 -2.21
CA VAL A 245 17.12 -19.81 -3.54
C VAL A 245 18.37 -19.07 -4.00
N GLU A 246 19.01 -19.52 -5.07
CA GLU A 246 20.04 -18.78 -5.79
C GLU A 246 19.36 -17.80 -6.75
N VAL A 247 19.66 -16.53 -6.61
CA VAL A 247 19.16 -15.44 -7.47
C VAL A 247 20.30 -14.96 -8.36
N THR A 248 20.07 -14.95 -9.67
CA THR A 248 20.97 -14.36 -10.66
C THR A 248 20.40 -13.00 -11.07
N TYR A 249 21.25 -11.97 -11.09
CA TYR A 249 20.86 -10.63 -11.51
C TYR A 249 21.98 -9.94 -12.29
N ALA A 250 21.60 -9.06 -13.21
CA ALA A 250 22.51 -8.16 -13.92
C ALA A 250 22.62 -6.84 -13.16
N THR A 251 23.82 -6.31 -13.02
CA THR A 251 24.11 -4.98 -12.49
C THR A 251 23.97 -3.91 -13.57
N ALA A 252 24.00 -2.63 -13.22
CA ALA A 252 23.87 -1.52 -14.17
C ALA A 252 24.92 -1.53 -15.29
N ASP A 253 26.13 -2.06 -15.03
CA ASP A 253 27.19 -2.22 -16.03
C ASP A 253 27.04 -3.50 -16.90
N GLY A 254 25.98 -4.28 -16.67
CA GLY A 254 25.66 -5.51 -17.39
C GLY A 254 26.39 -6.76 -16.88
N SER A 255 27.19 -6.67 -15.82
CA SER A 255 27.82 -7.85 -15.23
C SER A 255 26.80 -8.71 -14.49
N GLU A 256 26.96 -10.05 -14.61
CA GLU A 256 26.10 -11.00 -13.91
C GLU A 256 26.64 -11.28 -12.51
N GLN A 257 25.73 -11.27 -11.53
CA GLN A 257 26.02 -11.57 -10.14
C GLN A 257 25.06 -12.65 -9.64
N LYS A 258 25.50 -13.41 -8.63
CA LYS A 258 24.70 -14.43 -7.96
C LYS A 258 24.70 -14.21 -6.45
N VAL A 259 23.56 -14.48 -5.83
CA VAL A 259 23.38 -14.38 -4.38
C VAL A 259 22.37 -15.45 -3.94
N THR A 260 22.57 -16.03 -2.76
CA THR A 260 21.71 -17.10 -2.24
C THR A 260 20.99 -16.65 -0.98
N PHE A 261 19.72 -17.02 -0.87
CA PHE A 261 18.82 -16.64 0.23
C PHE A 261 18.11 -17.87 0.81
N ASP A 262 17.73 -17.80 2.09
CA ASP A 262 16.87 -18.80 2.73
C ASP A 262 15.40 -18.61 2.32
N LYS A 263 15.00 -17.37 2.09
CA LYS A 263 13.68 -16.97 1.56
C LYS A 263 13.85 -15.79 0.59
N LEU A 264 12.97 -15.73 -0.39
CA LEU A 264 12.93 -14.65 -1.39
C LEU A 264 11.52 -14.07 -1.46
N ILE A 265 11.40 -12.75 -1.38
CA ILE A 265 10.12 -12.03 -1.53
C ILE A 265 10.10 -11.31 -2.87
N VAL A 266 9.03 -11.46 -3.64
CA VAL A 266 8.80 -10.77 -4.92
C VAL A 266 7.81 -9.63 -4.73
N CYS A 267 8.28 -8.38 -4.81
CA CYS A 267 7.52 -7.15 -4.54
C CYS A 267 7.72 -6.10 -5.65
N VAL A 268 7.55 -6.50 -6.92
CA VAL A 268 7.83 -5.66 -8.11
C VAL A 268 6.64 -4.77 -8.54
N GLY A 269 5.64 -4.64 -7.70
CA GLY A 269 4.46 -3.83 -7.95
C GLY A 269 3.15 -4.63 -7.95
N ARG A 270 2.07 -3.94 -8.29
CA ARG A 270 0.72 -4.48 -8.34
C ARG A 270 0.05 -4.13 -9.66
N ARG A 271 -0.90 -4.94 -10.12
CA ARG A 271 -1.75 -4.67 -11.28
C ARG A 271 -3.22 -4.66 -10.89
N ALA A 272 -4.04 -3.92 -11.61
CA ALA A 272 -5.48 -3.95 -11.45
C ALA A 272 -6.02 -5.38 -11.61
N PHE A 273 -7.02 -5.74 -10.82
CA PHE A 273 -7.64 -7.06 -10.89
C PHE A 273 -8.90 -7.01 -11.74
N THR A 274 -8.74 -7.15 -13.05
CA THR A 274 -9.80 -7.18 -14.06
C THR A 274 -10.13 -8.58 -14.56
N ASP A 275 -9.35 -9.59 -14.17
CA ASP A 275 -9.49 -10.96 -14.62
C ASP A 275 -10.89 -11.53 -14.24
N GLY A 276 -11.71 -11.85 -15.24
CA GLY A 276 -13.06 -12.39 -15.06
C GLY A 276 -14.09 -11.42 -14.48
N LEU A 277 -13.72 -10.13 -14.29
CA LEU A 277 -14.62 -9.11 -13.76
C LEU A 277 -15.67 -8.63 -14.76
N LEU A 278 -15.31 -8.58 -16.05
CA LEU A 278 -16.11 -8.02 -17.12
C LEU A 278 -16.48 -9.11 -18.12
N ALA A 279 -17.75 -9.18 -18.51
CA ALA A 279 -18.16 -9.93 -19.69
C ALA A 279 -17.74 -9.18 -20.97
N GLU A 280 -17.58 -9.89 -22.09
CA GLU A 280 -17.21 -9.30 -23.38
C GLU A 280 -18.19 -8.21 -23.83
N ASP A 281 -19.48 -8.41 -23.54
CA ASP A 281 -20.58 -7.51 -23.86
C ASP A 281 -20.86 -6.45 -22.79
N SER A 282 -20.11 -6.39 -21.71
CA SER A 282 -20.27 -5.37 -20.64
C SER A 282 -20.08 -3.95 -21.14
N GLY A 283 -19.34 -3.77 -22.23
CA GLY A 283 -19.04 -2.48 -22.86
C GLY A 283 -18.04 -1.61 -22.11
N VAL A 284 -17.56 -2.02 -20.92
CA VAL A 284 -16.59 -1.25 -20.13
C VAL A 284 -15.22 -1.30 -20.76
N GLN A 285 -14.60 -0.14 -20.92
CA GLN A 285 -13.27 0.00 -21.52
C GLN A 285 -12.15 -0.10 -20.48
N LEU A 286 -11.07 -0.78 -20.87
CA LEU A 286 -9.80 -0.78 -20.15
C LEU A 286 -8.82 0.14 -20.87
N ASP A 287 -7.89 0.73 -20.10
CA ASP A 287 -6.76 1.45 -20.67
C ASP A 287 -5.62 0.49 -21.08
N GLU A 288 -4.53 1.05 -21.61
CA GLU A 288 -3.35 0.32 -22.07
C GLU A 288 -2.59 -0.43 -20.94
N ARG A 289 -2.86 -0.11 -19.68
CA ARG A 289 -2.29 -0.75 -18.49
C ARG A 289 -3.21 -1.83 -17.91
N GLY A 290 -4.39 -2.03 -18.52
CA GLY A 290 -5.39 -2.98 -18.05
C GLY A 290 -6.20 -2.48 -16.84
N THR A 291 -6.17 -1.17 -16.54
CA THR A 291 -7.07 -0.57 -15.54
C THR A 291 -8.38 -0.17 -16.19
N VAL A 292 -9.45 -0.11 -15.40
CA VAL A 292 -10.75 0.36 -15.91
C VAL A 292 -10.64 1.87 -16.20
N PHE A 293 -10.95 2.24 -17.44
CA PHE A 293 -10.99 3.64 -17.84
C PHE A 293 -12.15 4.38 -17.18
N VAL A 294 -11.85 5.49 -16.50
CA VAL A 294 -12.84 6.34 -15.83
C VAL A 294 -12.51 7.82 -16.01
N ASN A 295 -13.55 8.66 -15.93
CA ASN A 295 -13.39 10.11 -15.84
C ASN A 295 -13.01 10.56 -14.42
N GLU A 296 -12.96 11.88 -14.17
CA GLU A 296 -12.61 12.47 -12.85
C GLU A 296 -13.62 12.10 -11.75
N GLN A 297 -14.85 11.74 -12.11
CA GLN A 297 -15.89 11.31 -11.19
C GLN A 297 -15.95 9.78 -11.02
N CYS A 298 -14.93 9.07 -11.43
CA CYS A 298 -14.87 7.61 -11.41
C CYS A 298 -15.98 6.91 -12.22
N ALA A 299 -16.66 7.62 -13.14
CA ALA A 299 -17.63 7.05 -14.05
C ALA A 299 -16.92 6.43 -15.26
N THR A 300 -17.32 5.19 -15.63
CA THR A 300 -16.86 4.53 -16.84
C THR A 300 -17.57 5.09 -18.08
N ASN A 301 -17.23 4.57 -19.26
CA ASN A 301 -17.94 4.87 -20.49
C ASN A 301 -19.37 4.27 -20.54
N VAL A 302 -19.74 3.40 -19.59
CA VAL A 302 -21.09 2.81 -19.47
C VAL A 302 -21.89 3.55 -18.41
N ALA A 303 -23.01 4.16 -18.78
CA ALA A 303 -23.83 4.95 -17.87
C ALA A 303 -24.32 4.11 -16.68
N GLY A 304 -24.13 4.64 -15.45
CA GLY A 304 -24.46 3.96 -14.21
C GLY A 304 -23.44 2.88 -13.78
N VAL A 305 -22.29 2.79 -14.47
CA VAL A 305 -21.19 1.93 -14.06
C VAL A 305 -19.98 2.80 -13.67
N TYR A 306 -19.48 2.57 -12.48
CA TYR A 306 -18.35 3.29 -11.88
C TYR A 306 -17.24 2.28 -11.54
N ALA A 307 -16.00 2.76 -11.44
CA ALA A 307 -14.89 1.96 -10.94
C ALA A 307 -13.99 2.80 -10.02
N ILE A 308 -13.49 2.19 -8.93
CA ILE A 308 -12.77 2.88 -7.86
C ILE A 308 -11.61 2.03 -7.31
N GLY A 309 -10.73 2.68 -6.55
CA GLY A 309 -9.61 2.07 -5.84
C GLY A 309 -8.49 1.65 -6.78
N ASP A 310 -7.85 0.52 -6.46
CA ASP A 310 -6.71 0.00 -7.23
C ASP A 310 -7.07 -0.45 -8.66
N LEU A 311 -8.35 -0.51 -8.97
CA LEU A 311 -8.86 -0.90 -10.28
C LEU A 311 -8.73 0.19 -11.33
N VAL A 312 -8.55 1.44 -10.91
CA VAL A 312 -8.49 2.63 -11.77
C VAL A 312 -7.15 3.35 -11.65
N ARG A 313 -6.96 4.39 -12.46
CA ARG A 313 -5.75 5.23 -12.46
C ARG A 313 -5.37 5.79 -11.08
N GLY A 314 -4.14 6.24 -10.97
CA GLY A 314 -3.57 6.86 -9.78
C GLY A 314 -2.90 5.84 -8.84
N PRO A 315 -2.43 6.29 -7.68
CA PRO A 315 -1.73 5.41 -6.75
C PRO A 315 -2.67 4.37 -6.15
N MET A 316 -2.16 3.15 -5.96
CA MET A 316 -2.91 2.05 -5.34
C MET A 316 -2.86 2.20 -3.80
N LEU A 317 -3.67 3.12 -3.27
CA LEU A 317 -3.74 3.49 -1.86
C LEU A 317 -5.13 3.27 -1.28
N ALA A 318 -5.19 2.67 -0.08
CA ALA A 318 -6.45 2.34 0.57
C ALA A 318 -7.32 3.58 0.80
N HIS A 319 -6.76 4.69 1.29
CA HIS A 319 -7.47 5.94 1.55
C HIS A 319 -7.94 6.63 0.27
N LYS A 320 -7.14 6.62 -0.82
CA LYS A 320 -7.62 7.08 -2.14
C LYS A 320 -8.88 6.32 -2.55
N GLY A 321 -8.85 4.99 -2.46
CA GLY A 321 -10.01 4.16 -2.80
C GLY A 321 -11.22 4.43 -1.89
N SER A 322 -11.01 4.70 -0.60
CA SER A 322 -12.08 5.05 0.34
C SER A 322 -12.74 6.37 -0.03
N GLU A 323 -11.96 7.42 -0.33
CA GLU A 323 -12.47 8.73 -0.76
C GLU A 323 -13.20 8.66 -2.10
N GLU A 324 -12.66 7.91 -3.08
CA GLU A 324 -13.38 7.62 -4.33
C GLU A 324 -14.71 6.91 -4.07
N GLY A 325 -14.73 5.98 -3.10
CA GLY A 325 -15.94 5.27 -2.68
C GLY A 325 -17.01 6.20 -2.10
N VAL A 326 -16.63 7.14 -1.23
CA VAL A 326 -17.53 8.17 -0.69
C VAL A 326 -18.04 9.07 -1.81
N MET A 327 -17.12 9.61 -2.63
CA MET A 327 -17.46 10.49 -3.75
C MET A 327 -18.47 9.84 -4.70
N VAL A 328 -18.26 8.61 -5.12
CA VAL A 328 -19.15 7.90 -6.07
C VAL A 328 -20.50 7.62 -5.42
N ALA A 329 -20.55 7.16 -4.17
CA ALA A 329 -21.81 6.91 -3.46
C ALA A 329 -22.65 8.20 -3.33
N GLU A 330 -22.01 9.32 -2.99
CA GLU A 330 -22.68 10.64 -2.88
C GLU A 330 -23.18 11.13 -4.25
N ARG A 331 -22.41 10.94 -5.31
CA ARG A 331 -22.83 11.31 -6.66
C ARG A 331 -24.02 10.48 -7.15
N ILE A 332 -24.03 9.17 -6.87
CA ILE A 332 -25.20 8.31 -7.18
C ILE A 332 -26.44 8.80 -6.43
N ALA A 333 -26.28 9.29 -5.19
CA ALA A 333 -27.36 9.88 -4.41
C ALA A 333 -27.74 11.33 -4.83
N GLY A 334 -27.11 11.89 -5.89
CA GLY A 334 -27.43 13.20 -6.45
C GLY A 334 -26.64 14.38 -5.87
N HIS A 335 -25.63 14.14 -5.03
CA HIS A 335 -24.76 15.20 -4.50
C HIS A 335 -23.64 15.56 -5.49
N LYS A 336 -23.08 16.77 -5.36
CA LYS A 336 -21.95 17.26 -6.17
C LYS A 336 -20.63 17.01 -5.45
N ALA A 337 -20.33 15.73 -5.16
CA ALA A 337 -19.09 15.36 -4.51
C ALA A 337 -17.90 15.38 -5.50
N GLN A 338 -16.74 15.79 -5.02
CA GLN A 338 -15.46 15.81 -5.75
C GLN A 338 -14.36 15.32 -4.81
N MET A 339 -13.28 14.80 -5.41
CA MET A 339 -12.06 14.44 -4.72
C MET A 339 -10.89 15.25 -5.27
N ASN A 340 -10.07 15.79 -4.38
CA ASN A 340 -8.83 16.44 -4.75
C ASN A 340 -7.69 15.41 -4.78
N TYR A 341 -7.28 15.02 -5.98
CA TYR A 341 -6.22 14.03 -6.15
C TYR A 341 -4.81 14.57 -5.86
N ASP A 342 -4.61 15.88 -5.86
CA ASP A 342 -3.31 16.52 -5.64
C ASP A 342 -2.86 16.44 -4.18
N ILE A 343 -3.79 16.17 -3.25
CA ILE A 343 -3.53 16.10 -1.81
C ILE A 343 -3.62 14.68 -1.22
N VAL A 344 -3.58 13.66 -2.05
CA VAL A 344 -3.55 12.26 -1.57
C VAL A 344 -2.16 11.94 -1.02
N PRO A 345 -1.99 11.73 0.30
CA PRO A 345 -0.67 11.48 0.87
C PRO A 345 -0.17 10.06 0.56
N ASN A 346 1.13 9.92 0.38
CA ASN A 346 1.83 8.65 0.31
C ASN A 346 2.61 8.42 1.60
N VAL A 347 2.60 7.19 2.12
CA VAL A 347 3.34 6.83 3.34
C VAL A 347 4.00 5.46 3.18
N ILE A 348 5.27 5.37 3.58
CA ILE A 348 6.00 4.12 3.80
C ILE A 348 6.20 4.00 5.31
N TYR A 349 5.65 2.96 5.92
CA TYR A 349 5.62 2.77 7.38
C TYR A 349 6.87 2.07 7.91
N THR A 350 8.02 2.39 7.35
CA THR A 350 9.33 2.04 7.93
C THR A 350 9.56 2.82 9.22
N HIS A 351 10.71 2.67 9.87
CA HIS A 351 11.16 3.57 10.94
C HIS A 351 12.58 4.05 10.62
N PRO A 352 12.77 5.38 10.40
CA PRO A 352 11.74 6.40 10.32
C PRO A 352 10.76 6.19 9.17
N GLU A 353 9.57 6.76 9.29
CA GLU A 353 8.57 6.76 8.22
C GLU A 353 8.99 7.68 7.07
N VAL A 354 8.51 7.39 5.86
CA VAL A 354 8.67 8.27 4.70
C VAL A 354 7.29 8.67 4.19
N ALA A 355 6.99 9.96 4.15
CA ALA A 355 5.69 10.46 3.75
C ALA A 355 5.79 11.62 2.78
N SER A 356 4.80 11.78 1.91
CA SER A 356 4.72 12.90 0.97
C SER A 356 3.29 13.26 0.62
N VAL A 357 3.05 14.52 0.28
CA VAL A 357 1.82 15.04 -0.32
C VAL A 357 2.16 16.13 -1.32
N GLY A 358 1.39 16.23 -2.39
CA GLY A 358 1.58 17.22 -3.45
C GLY A 358 2.74 16.89 -4.40
N LEU A 359 3.29 17.92 -5.01
CA LEU A 359 4.32 17.82 -6.06
C LEU A 359 5.73 17.69 -5.47
N THR A 360 6.57 16.87 -6.10
CA THR A 360 8.01 16.86 -5.82
C THR A 360 8.70 18.10 -6.40
N GLU A 361 9.88 18.43 -5.92
CA GLU A 361 10.66 19.54 -6.47
C GLU A 361 10.96 19.36 -7.96
N GLU A 362 11.22 18.11 -8.38
CA GLU A 362 11.44 17.77 -9.77
C GLU A 362 10.20 18.03 -10.65
N GLN A 363 9.01 17.74 -10.14
CA GLN A 363 7.74 18.00 -10.83
C GLN A 363 7.46 19.50 -10.96
N VAL A 364 7.63 20.27 -9.88
CA VAL A 364 7.46 21.72 -9.90
C VAL A 364 8.45 22.37 -10.87
N LYS A 365 9.72 21.94 -10.83
CA LYS A 365 10.74 22.41 -11.76
C LYS A 365 10.41 22.07 -13.22
N ALA A 366 9.89 20.87 -13.48
CA ALA A 366 9.50 20.45 -14.84
C ALA A 366 8.28 21.22 -15.35
N ALA A 367 7.35 21.64 -14.47
CA ALA A 367 6.23 22.51 -14.82
C ALA A 367 6.67 23.94 -15.15
N GLY A 368 7.86 24.37 -14.74
CA GLY A 368 8.39 25.71 -14.97
C GLY A 368 7.90 26.76 -13.98
N ASP A 369 7.27 26.33 -12.90
CA ASP A 369 6.78 27.23 -11.85
C ASP A 369 7.95 27.79 -11.02
N ALA A 370 7.87 29.05 -10.63
CA ALA A 370 8.80 29.64 -9.67
C ALA A 370 8.45 29.15 -8.26
N TYR A 371 9.43 28.62 -7.54
CA TYR A 371 9.21 28.02 -6.22
C TYR A 371 10.34 28.33 -5.24
N ASN A 372 10.01 28.22 -3.96
CA ASN A 372 10.93 28.22 -2.82
C ASN A 372 10.92 26.85 -2.15
N VAL A 373 12.05 26.48 -1.56
CA VAL A 373 12.20 25.23 -0.80
C VAL A 373 12.68 25.54 0.61
N GLY A 374 11.94 25.06 1.60
CA GLY A 374 12.35 25.04 3.00
C GLY A 374 12.66 23.61 3.45
N THR A 375 13.74 23.41 4.19
CA THR A 375 14.08 22.12 4.80
C THR A 375 14.42 22.30 6.27
N PHE A 376 13.94 21.34 7.09
CA PHE A 376 14.24 21.34 8.51
C PHE A 376 14.64 19.93 8.96
N PRO A 377 15.89 19.72 9.46
CA PRO A 377 16.32 18.41 9.93
C PRO A 377 15.76 18.11 11.34
N PHE A 378 15.34 16.88 11.58
CA PHE A 378 14.87 16.46 12.91
C PHE A 378 15.96 16.59 13.99
N ALA A 379 17.24 16.51 13.62
CA ALA A 379 18.36 16.77 14.52
C ALA A 379 18.38 18.19 15.13
N ALA A 380 17.64 19.15 14.54
CA ALA A 380 17.48 20.49 15.10
C ALA A 380 16.18 20.65 15.93
N SER A 381 15.34 19.60 16.01
CA SER A 381 14.11 19.62 16.81
C SER A 381 14.36 19.16 18.24
N GLY A 382 14.05 20.02 19.22
CA GLY A 382 14.17 19.66 20.64
C GLY A 382 13.29 18.45 21.02
N ARG A 383 12.10 18.30 20.40
CA ARG A 383 11.24 17.14 20.61
C ARG A 383 11.86 15.85 20.09
N ALA A 384 12.45 15.88 18.88
CA ALA A 384 13.11 14.73 18.27
C ALA A 384 14.38 14.35 19.07
N MET A 385 15.13 15.35 19.57
CA MET A 385 16.29 15.11 20.45
C MET A 385 15.85 14.45 21.77
N ALA A 386 14.77 14.91 22.38
CA ALA A 386 14.26 14.33 23.62
C ALA A 386 13.78 12.88 23.45
N ALA A 387 13.24 12.54 22.26
CA ALA A 387 12.81 11.20 21.91
C ALA A 387 13.94 10.30 21.39
N ASN A 388 15.15 10.82 21.19
CA ASN A 388 16.26 10.16 20.50
C ASN A 388 15.94 9.75 19.05
N GLU A 389 15.03 10.46 18.38
CA GLU A 389 14.56 10.19 17.03
C GLU A 389 14.96 11.34 16.08
N THR A 390 16.25 11.57 15.93
CA THR A 390 16.80 12.72 15.20
C THR A 390 17.08 12.49 13.73
N SER A 391 16.77 11.30 13.21
CA SER A 391 17.04 10.94 11.81
C SER A 391 16.02 11.55 10.87
N GLY A 392 16.52 12.13 9.75
CA GLY A 392 15.68 12.62 8.67
C GLY A 392 15.38 14.11 8.72
N MET A 393 14.41 14.53 7.91
CA MET A 393 14.04 15.93 7.71
C MET A 393 12.64 16.10 7.15
N VAL A 394 12.10 17.31 7.27
CA VAL A 394 10.92 17.83 6.58
C VAL A 394 11.39 18.73 5.43
N LYS A 395 10.75 18.62 4.28
CA LYS A 395 10.93 19.49 3.11
C LYS A 395 9.58 20.02 2.66
N ILE A 396 9.43 21.34 2.56
CA ILE A 396 8.25 22.02 2.03
C ILE A 396 8.63 22.76 0.76
N ILE A 397 7.77 22.69 -0.25
CA ILE A 397 7.89 23.38 -1.52
C ILE A 397 6.71 24.33 -1.63
N ALA A 398 6.97 25.63 -1.82
CA ALA A 398 5.95 26.65 -1.96
C ALA A 398 6.12 27.44 -3.25
N HIS A 399 5.02 27.93 -3.81
CA HIS A 399 5.05 28.81 -4.97
C HIS A 399 5.71 30.16 -4.61
N ALA A 400 6.65 30.62 -5.41
CA ALA A 400 7.49 31.77 -5.05
C ALA A 400 6.72 33.08 -4.82
N ASP A 401 5.66 33.31 -5.60
CA ASP A 401 4.92 34.59 -5.55
C ASP A 401 3.71 34.56 -4.61
N THR A 402 3.07 33.40 -4.47
CA THR A 402 1.82 33.27 -3.69
C THR A 402 2.02 32.58 -2.35
N ASP A 403 3.19 32.03 -2.10
CA ASP A 403 3.55 31.21 -0.95
C ASP A 403 2.65 29.95 -0.73
N ARG A 404 1.77 29.65 -1.70
CA ARG A 404 0.92 28.46 -1.63
C ARG A 404 1.77 27.19 -1.54
N ILE A 405 1.42 26.30 -0.63
CA ILE A 405 2.09 25.00 -0.50
C ILE A 405 1.83 24.16 -1.74
N LEU A 406 2.90 23.74 -2.43
CA LEU A 406 2.87 22.85 -3.60
C LEU A 406 3.14 21.40 -3.24
N GLY A 407 3.94 21.16 -2.22
CA GLY A 407 4.27 19.83 -1.75
C GLY A 407 4.98 19.79 -0.42
N CYS A 408 4.83 18.68 0.28
CA CYS A 408 5.55 18.37 1.51
C CYS A 408 6.06 16.94 1.48
N HIS A 409 7.33 16.78 1.86
CA HIS A 409 8.03 15.50 1.83
C HIS A 409 8.81 15.32 3.12
N ILE A 410 8.64 14.19 3.77
CA ILE A 410 9.16 13.93 5.12
C ILE A 410 9.83 12.56 5.15
N VAL A 411 10.99 12.48 5.74
CA VAL A 411 11.53 11.24 6.29
C VAL A 411 11.84 11.49 7.76
N GLY A 412 11.17 10.78 8.66
CA GLY A 412 11.32 11.06 10.09
C GLY A 412 10.30 10.37 10.97
N PRO A 413 10.37 10.59 12.28
CA PRO A 413 9.38 10.06 13.21
C PRO A 413 7.99 10.67 12.96
N SER A 414 6.95 9.85 13.04
CA SER A 414 5.55 10.28 12.86
C SER A 414 5.29 11.03 11.55
N ALA A 415 6.03 10.71 10.47
CA ALA A 415 5.88 11.40 9.19
C ALA A 415 4.47 11.23 8.61
N ALA A 416 3.80 10.11 8.89
CA ALA A 416 2.41 9.86 8.51
C ALA A 416 1.43 10.87 9.13
N ASP A 417 1.61 11.18 10.42
CA ASP A 417 0.77 12.15 11.12
C ASP A 417 1.09 13.59 10.71
N LEU A 418 2.37 13.89 10.50
CA LEU A 418 2.83 15.22 10.09
C LEU A 418 2.38 15.58 8.68
N VAL A 419 2.49 14.66 7.72
CA VAL A 419 2.08 14.90 6.33
C VAL A 419 0.58 15.17 6.22
N GLN A 420 -0.23 14.55 7.09
CA GLN A 420 -1.68 14.77 7.11
C GLN A 420 -2.05 16.21 7.51
N GLN A 421 -1.28 16.84 8.40
CA GLN A 421 -1.48 18.25 8.75
C GLN A 421 -1.26 19.15 7.53
N VAL A 422 -0.21 18.87 6.75
CA VAL A 422 0.06 19.63 5.52
C VAL A 422 -0.98 19.33 4.44
N ALA A 423 -1.46 18.09 4.31
CA ALA A 423 -2.56 17.78 3.40
C ALA A 423 -3.83 18.59 3.71
N ILE A 424 -4.18 18.75 4.99
CA ILE A 424 -5.29 19.62 5.42
C ILE A 424 -5.01 21.08 5.06
N ALA A 425 -3.81 21.59 5.35
CA ALA A 425 -3.42 22.95 4.98
C ALA A 425 -3.53 23.20 3.46
N MET A 426 -3.07 22.24 2.65
CA MET A 426 -3.18 22.32 1.18
C MET A 426 -4.63 22.30 0.69
N GLU A 427 -5.52 21.51 1.30
CA GLU A 427 -6.94 21.47 0.95
C GLU A 427 -7.61 22.85 1.17
N PHE A 428 -7.24 23.55 2.23
CA PHE A 428 -7.75 24.90 2.52
C PHE A 428 -6.94 26.02 1.83
N GLY A 429 -5.95 25.69 0.99
CA GLY A 429 -5.17 26.65 0.22
C GLY A 429 -4.25 27.53 1.05
N SER A 430 -3.75 27.02 2.18
CA SER A 430 -2.83 27.74 3.07
C SER A 430 -1.51 28.09 2.40
N SER A 431 -0.88 29.16 2.87
CA SER A 431 0.51 29.49 2.54
C SER A 431 1.50 28.67 3.37
N ALA A 432 2.76 28.65 2.98
CA ALA A 432 3.82 28.01 3.76
C ALA A 432 4.14 28.80 5.04
N GLU A 433 3.85 30.10 5.07
CA GLU A 433 4.00 30.97 6.25
C GLU A 433 2.94 30.67 7.35
N ASP A 434 1.70 30.23 6.97
CA ASP A 434 0.66 29.86 7.93
C ASP A 434 1.07 28.63 8.78
#